data_465b3a848d3f002a14e5022b1052dfeb
#
_entry.id   465b3a848d3f002a14e5022b1052dfeb
#
_cell.length_a   1.000
_cell.length_b   1.000
_cell.length_c   1.000
_cell.angle_alpha   90.00
_cell.angle_beta   90.00
_cell.angle_gamma   90.00
#
_symmetry.space_group_name_H-M   'P 1'
#
loop_
_entity.id
_entity.type
_entity.pdbx_description
1 polymer ?
#
loop_
_entity_poly.entity_id
_entity_poly.type
_entity_poly.pdbx_seq_one_letter_code
_entity_poly.pdbx_strand_id
1 'polypeptide(L)'
;MNFSINHVFLRIEGSQADEFLQGQITVDTNKVIEEEFIPSCVCSNKGRVISTFWIKRNERGFEIALLDELRIDFQNHMGKYIPFFDAEIKMAEDKNNMNPFSSLD
;
A
#
# COMPACT_ATOMS: atom_id res chain seq x y z
N MET A 1 1.29 -1.79 16.14
CA MET A 1 0.06 -2.22 15.45
C MET A 1 0.17 -3.68 15.00
N ASN A 2 -0.87 -4.44 15.26
CA ASN A 2 -0.88 -5.85 14.89
C ASN A 2 -1.83 -6.09 13.74
N PHE A 3 -1.35 -6.79 12.72
CA PHE A 3 -2.17 -7.17 11.58
C PHE A 3 -2.49 -8.65 11.68
N SER A 4 -3.65 -9.02 11.17
CA SER A 4 -4.06 -10.42 11.17
C SER A 4 -3.25 -11.19 10.13
N ILE A 5 -3.30 -12.52 10.21
CA ILE A 5 -2.62 -13.33 9.22
C ILE A 5 -3.28 -13.24 7.85
N ASN A 6 -4.46 -12.63 7.78
CA ASN A 6 -5.14 -12.42 6.51
C ASN A 6 -4.66 -11.18 5.79
N HIS A 7 -3.78 -10.42 6.39
CA HIS A 7 -3.20 -9.25 5.74
C HIS A 7 -2.02 -9.65 4.86
N VAL A 8 -1.88 -8.94 3.77
CA VAL A 8 -0.70 -9.06 2.91
C VAL A 8 -0.03 -7.70 2.86
N PHE A 9 1.23 -7.72 2.50
CA PHE A 9 2.03 -6.51 2.43
C PHE A 9 2.50 -6.29 1.01
N LEU A 10 2.34 -5.06 0.55
CA LEU A 10 2.82 -4.65 -0.76
C LEU A 10 3.76 -3.48 -0.58
N ARG A 11 4.63 -3.27 -1.56
CA ARG A 11 5.50 -2.09 -1.58
C ARG A 11 5.19 -1.31 -2.84
N ILE A 12 5.19 0.00 -2.70
CA ILE A 12 5.09 0.88 -3.85
C ILE A 12 6.37 1.69 -3.86
N GLU A 13 7.20 1.47 -4.87
CA GLU A 13 8.54 2.03 -4.94
C GLU A 13 8.76 2.77 -6.26
N GLY A 14 9.69 3.71 -6.22
CA GLY A 14 10.05 4.45 -7.42
C GLY A 14 10.21 5.93 -7.13
N SER A 15 10.84 6.63 -8.04
CA SER A 15 11.09 8.05 -7.83
C SER A 15 9.81 8.88 -7.84
N GLN A 16 8.74 8.35 -8.42
CA GLN A 16 7.46 9.03 -8.45
C GLN A 16 6.38 8.33 -7.62
N ALA A 17 6.80 7.52 -6.65
CA ALA A 17 5.83 6.84 -5.80
C ALA A 17 4.93 7.81 -5.04
N ASP A 18 5.50 8.90 -4.54
CA ASP A 18 4.71 9.93 -3.86
C ASP A 18 3.69 10.56 -4.79
N GLU A 19 4.13 10.96 -5.96
CA GLU A 19 3.24 11.61 -6.92
C GLU A 19 2.11 10.67 -7.34
N PHE A 20 2.46 9.43 -7.58
CA PHE A 20 1.47 8.44 -7.96
C PHE A 20 0.42 8.27 -6.88
N LEU A 21 0.87 8.02 -5.64
CA LEU A 21 -0.07 7.77 -4.55
C LEU A 21 -0.90 8.99 -4.19
N GLN A 22 -0.29 10.18 -4.25
CA GLN A 22 -1.00 11.40 -3.89
C GLN A 22 -2.28 11.55 -4.71
N GLY A 23 -2.26 11.08 -5.94
CA GLY A 23 -3.43 11.18 -6.80
C GLY A 23 -4.43 10.04 -6.63
N GLN A 24 -4.10 9.01 -5.86
CA GLN A 24 -4.91 7.80 -5.79
C GLN A 24 -5.54 7.54 -4.43
N ILE A 25 -4.89 8.01 -3.37
CA ILE A 25 -5.34 7.66 -2.02
C ILE A 25 -5.91 8.88 -1.31
N THR A 26 -6.63 8.61 -0.22
CA THR A 26 -7.35 9.67 0.49
C THR A 26 -6.51 10.43 1.49
N VAL A 27 -5.44 9.82 1.98
CA VAL A 27 -4.59 10.50 2.95
C VAL A 27 -3.52 11.31 2.20
N ASP A 28 -3.11 12.43 2.80
CA ASP A 28 -2.02 13.22 2.26
C ASP A 28 -0.73 12.45 2.46
N THR A 29 0.00 12.16 1.38
CA THR A 29 1.22 11.37 1.49
C THR A 29 2.27 12.04 2.38
N ASN A 30 2.22 13.35 2.51
CA ASN A 30 3.16 14.05 3.39
C ASN A 30 2.96 13.70 4.86
N LYS A 31 1.82 13.13 5.20
CA LYS A 31 1.53 12.72 6.56
C LYS A 31 1.87 11.28 6.82
N VAL A 32 2.31 10.58 5.79
CA VAL A 32 2.70 9.17 5.92
C VAL A 32 4.17 9.14 6.31
N ILE A 33 4.45 8.60 7.47
CA ILE A 33 5.80 8.61 8.03
C ILE A 33 6.33 7.18 8.17
N GLU A 34 7.60 7.06 8.50
CA GLU A 34 8.24 5.75 8.58
C GLU A 34 7.92 5.00 9.87
N GLU A 35 7.51 5.73 10.88
CA GLU A 35 7.36 5.17 12.21
C GLU A 35 6.10 4.37 12.42
N GLU A 36 5.06 4.62 11.63
CA GLU A 36 3.81 3.91 11.88
C GLU A 36 2.93 3.82 10.66
N PHE A 37 2.11 2.79 10.64
CA PHE A 37 1.07 2.65 9.62
C PHE A 37 -0.11 3.53 9.99
N ILE A 38 -0.70 4.18 8.99
CA ILE A 38 -1.93 4.94 9.18
C ILE A 38 -2.96 4.45 8.18
N PRO A 39 -4.25 4.61 8.49
CA PRO A 39 -5.29 4.11 7.59
C PRO A 39 -5.48 5.01 6.38
N SER A 40 -5.84 4.41 5.26
CA SER A 40 -6.16 5.14 4.05
C SER A 40 -7.07 4.29 3.18
N CYS A 41 -7.50 4.82 2.05
CA CYS A 41 -8.25 4.03 1.08
C CYS A 41 -8.13 4.64 -0.30
N VAL A 42 -8.51 3.84 -1.31
CA VAL A 42 -8.65 4.31 -2.67
C VAL A 42 -10.12 4.26 -3.04
N CYS A 43 -10.55 5.23 -3.84
CA CYS A 43 -11.94 5.33 -4.27
C CYS A 43 -12.01 5.43 -5.79
N SER A 44 -13.14 5.02 -6.32
CA SER A 44 -13.40 5.17 -7.75
C SER A 44 -13.71 6.63 -8.06
N ASN A 45 -13.82 6.94 -9.34
CA ASN A 45 -14.21 8.27 -9.79
C ASN A 45 -15.57 8.69 -9.23
N LYS A 46 -16.39 7.73 -8.85
CA LYS A 46 -17.72 8.01 -8.33
C LYS A 46 -17.76 8.05 -6.82
N GLY A 47 -16.59 8.03 -6.19
CA GLY A 47 -16.52 8.12 -4.75
C GLY A 47 -16.77 6.82 -4.01
N ARG A 48 -16.83 5.70 -4.73
CA ARG A 48 -17.04 4.41 -4.09
C ARG A 48 -15.70 3.84 -3.61
N VAL A 49 -15.66 3.37 -2.40
CA VAL A 49 -14.43 2.78 -1.85
C VAL A 49 -14.10 1.48 -2.58
N ILE A 50 -12.88 1.40 -3.09
CA ILE A 50 -12.40 0.20 -3.77
C ILE A 50 -11.65 -0.69 -2.80
N SER A 51 -10.81 -0.08 -1.96
CA SER A 51 -10.04 -0.84 -0.99
C SER A 51 -9.60 0.08 0.14
N THR A 52 -9.68 -0.43 1.35
CA THR A 52 -9.08 0.23 2.51
C THR A 52 -7.76 -0.48 2.79
N PHE A 53 -6.85 0.22 3.44
CA PHE A 53 -5.54 -0.35 3.76
C PHE A 53 -4.84 0.51 4.80
N TRP A 54 -3.69 0.02 5.24
CA TRP A 54 -2.79 0.78 6.11
C TRP A 54 -1.55 1.10 5.31
N ILE A 55 -0.97 2.26 5.54
CA ILE A 55 0.17 2.71 4.77
C ILE A 55 1.22 3.32 5.68
N LYS A 56 2.48 3.06 5.37
CA LYS A 56 3.58 3.79 5.99
C LYS A 56 4.68 3.99 4.96
N ARG A 57 5.56 4.93 5.25
CA ARG A 57 6.65 5.27 4.35
C ARG A 57 7.85 4.37 4.63
N ASN A 58 8.63 4.07 3.60
CA ASN A 58 9.91 3.42 3.79
C ASN A 58 10.95 4.13 2.93
N GLU A 59 12.18 3.62 2.92
CA GLU A 59 13.27 4.30 2.22
C GLU A 59 13.06 4.46 0.74
N ARG A 60 12.31 3.57 0.13
CA ARG A 60 12.15 3.55 -1.32
C ARG A 60 10.77 3.97 -1.79
N GLY A 61 9.89 4.24 -0.85
CA GLY A 61 8.52 4.62 -1.17
C GLY A 61 7.60 4.31 -0.01
N PHE A 62 6.75 3.31 -0.19
CA PHE A 62 5.71 3.02 0.80
C PHE A 62 5.49 1.53 0.99
N GLU A 63 5.01 1.19 2.17
CA GLU A 63 4.52 -0.14 2.46
C GLU A 63 3.03 -0.07 2.69
N ILE A 64 2.31 -1.02 2.11
CA ILE A 64 0.87 -1.11 2.20
C ILE A 64 0.52 -2.43 2.87
N ALA A 65 -0.34 -2.38 3.89
CA ALA A 65 -0.87 -3.58 4.52
C ALA A 65 -2.36 -3.59 4.27
N LEU A 66 -2.87 -4.66 3.68
CA LEU A 66 -4.29 -4.75 3.41
C LEU A 66 -4.73 -6.21 3.50
N LEU A 67 -6.04 -6.40 3.65
CA LEU A 67 -6.60 -7.74 3.67
C LEU A 67 -6.39 -8.38 2.30
N ASP A 68 -6.02 -9.64 2.32
CA ASP A 68 -5.75 -10.37 1.09
C ASP A 68 -6.94 -10.34 0.14
N GLU A 69 -8.14 -10.39 0.69
CA GLU A 69 -9.34 -10.38 -0.16
C GLU A 69 -9.52 -9.07 -0.93
N LEU A 70 -8.83 -8.01 -0.51
CA LEU A 70 -8.90 -6.72 -1.19
C LEU A 70 -7.74 -6.50 -2.15
N ARG A 71 -6.77 -7.39 -2.14
CA ARG A 71 -5.53 -7.20 -2.89
C ARG A 71 -5.75 -7.08 -4.39
N ILE A 72 -6.58 -7.93 -4.95
CA ILE A 72 -6.80 -7.94 -6.40
C ILE A 72 -7.45 -6.64 -6.85
N ASP A 73 -8.47 -6.18 -6.12
CA ASP A 73 -9.13 -4.93 -6.49
C ASP A 73 -8.17 -3.74 -6.36
N PHE A 74 -7.36 -3.75 -5.31
CA PHE A 74 -6.37 -2.70 -5.11
C PHE A 74 -5.37 -2.68 -6.27
N GLN A 75 -4.81 -3.84 -6.60
CA GLN A 75 -3.80 -3.91 -7.65
C GLN A 75 -4.38 -3.59 -9.02
N ASN A 76 -5.61 -4.03 -9.29
CA ASN A 76 -6.25 -3.71 -10.57
C ASN A 76 -6.49 -2.22 -10.70
N HIS A 77 -6.93 -1.58 -9.64
CA HIS A 77 -7.16 -0.14 -9.69
C HIS A 77 -5.85 0.62 -9.89
N MET A 78 -4.85 0.30 -9.08
CA MET A 78 -3.57 0.99 -9.18
C MET A 78 -2.89 0.74 -10.52
N GLY A 79 -3.05 -0.46 -11.06
CA GLY A 79 -2.44 -0.83 -12.32
C GLY A 79 -2.91 -0.01 -13.50
N LYS A 80 -4.07 0.63 -13.40
CA LYS A 80 -4.56 1.49 -14.48
C LYS A 80 -3.73 2.76 -14.61
N TYR A 81 -3.14 3.20 -13.52
CA TYR A 81 -2.48 4.50 -13.49
C TYR A 81 -0.97 4.41 -13.36
N ILE A 82 -0.48 3.32 -12.79
CA ILE A 82 0.94 3.21 -12.49
C ILE A 82 1.85 3.32 -13.71
N PRO A 83 1.44 2.90 -14.93
CA PRO A 83 2.30 3.05 -16.09
C PRO A 83 2.67 4.48 -16.44
N PHE A 84 1.94 5.45 -15.89
CA PHE A 84 2.21 6.85 -16.18
C PHE A 84 3.26 7.44 -15.24
N PHE A 85 3.77 6.65 -14.31
CA PHE A 85 4.71 7.12 -13.29
C PHE A 85 5.92 6.21 -13.21
N ASP A 86 7.02 6.76 -12.70
CA ASP A 86 8.16 5.93 -12.34
C ASP A 86 7.88 5.35 -10.96
N ALA A 87 7.05 4.32 -10.95
CA ALA A 87 6.63 3.65 -9.73
C ALA A 87 6.21 2.23 -10.07
N GLU A 88 6.34 1.33 -9.09
CA GLU A 88 5.91 -0.04 -9.30
C GLU A 88 5.38 -0.61 -8.00
N ILE A 89 4.51 -1.60 -8.13
CA ILE A 89 3.93 -2.30 -7.00
C ILE A 89 4.59 -3.66 -6.93
N LYS A 90 5.11 -4.01 -5.75
CA LYS A 90 5.74 -5.30 -5.53
C LYS A 90 5.10 -5.98 -4.35
N MET A 91 5.03 -7.30 -4.40
CA MET A 91 4.69 -8.05 -3.19
C MET A 91 5.87 -7.93 -2.25
N ALA A 92 5.58 -7.70 -1.00
CA ALA A 92 6.62 -7.73 0.01
C ALA A 92 6.86 -9.17 0.35
N GLU A 93 7.75 -9.78 -0.37
CA GLU A 93 7.96 -11.19 -0.23
C GLU A 93 8.93 -11.57 0.82
N ASP A 94 9.33 -10.65 1.57
CA ASP A 94 10.26 -10.94 2.61
C ASP A 94 9.59 -11.75 3.68
N LYS A 95 9.86 -12.99 3.65
CA LYS A 95 9.29 -13.91 4.56
C LYS A 95 9.77 -13.72 5.95
N ASN A 96 10.83 -13.00 6.12
CA ASN A 96 11.46 -12.95 7.43
C ASN A 96 11.13 -11.71 8.20
N ASN A 97 10.89 -10.63 7.50
CA ASN A 97 10.84 -9.36 8.18
C ASN A 97 9.63 -8.53 7.93
N MET A 98 9.06 -8.68 6.76
CA MET A 98 8.03 -7.75 6.35
C MET A 98 6.69 -8.08 6.95
N ASN A 99 6.43 -9.33 7.13
CA ASN A 99 5.18 -9.76 7.75
C ASN A 99 5.47 -10.12 9.19
N PRO A 100 5.04 -9.32 10.14
CA PRO A 100 5.33 -9.60 11.54
C PRO A 100 4.74 -10.91 12.04
N PHE A 101 3.77 -11.44 11.33
CA PHE A 101 3.16 -12.69 11.76
C PHE A 101 3.91 -13.92 11.31
N SER A 102 4.77 -13.79 10.32
CA SER A 102 5.52 -14.95 9.86
C SER A 102 6.61 -15.31 10.86
N SER A 103 7.05 -14.37 11.63
CA SER A 103 8.10 -14.65 12.61
C SER A 103 7.57 -15.33 13.86
N LEU A 104 6.28 -15.47 13.97
CA LEU A 104 5.69 -16.13 15.11
C LEU A 104 5.66 -17.63 14.98
N ASP A 105 5.97 -18.13 13.84
CA ASP A 105 5.93 -19.56 13.59
C ASP A 105 7.11 -20.32 14.08
#